data_bbf184537ed01f859154b48d59a3e06a
#
_entry.id   bbf184537ed01f859154b48d59a3e06a
#
_cell.length_a   1.000
_cell.length_b   1.000
_cell.length_c   1.000
_cell.angle_alpha   90.00
_cell.angle_beta   90.00
_cell.angle_gamma   90.00
#
_symmetry.space_group_name_H-M   'P 1'
#
loop_
_entity.id
_entity.type
_entity.pdbx_description
1 polymer ?
#
loop_
_entity_poly.entity_id
_entity_poly.type
_entity_poly.pdbx_seq_one_letter_code
_entity_poly.pdbx_strand_id
1 'polypeptide(L)'
;ERDYKIDEAFQMLEKAYAFRNNDPYIIDSIGWAYYLIDNYVEAEKYLKRAVELMPEDPTVNDHYGDILWKLNRKIQARYFWNNVLTFDDTDEDIKKKINIKMIEGLKNS
;
A
#
# COMPACT_ATOMS: atom_id res chain seq x y z
N GLU A 1 20.27 -11.89 8.20
CA GLU A 1 19.60 -12.66 7.18
C GLU A 1 18.35 -11.98 6.67
N ARG A 2 17.14 -12.52 6.96
CA ARG A 2 15.92 -11.87 6.51
C ARG A 2 15.79 -10.47 7.09
N ASP A 3 16.01 -10.33 8.40
CA ASP A 3 15.93 -9.04 9.09
C ASP A 3 17.01 -8.09 8.63
N TYR A 4 18.18 -8.62 8.34
CA TYR A 4 19.31 -7.85 7.82
C TYR A 4 18.97 -7.20 6.48
N LYS A 5 18.35 -7.95 5.57
CA LYS A 5 17.96 -7.42 4.26
C LYS A 5 16.86 -6.36 4.38
N ILE A 6 15.94 -6.53 5.32
CA ILE A 6 14.90 -5.55 5.59
C ILE A 6 15.51 -4.25 6.10
N ASP A 7 16.47 -4.34 7.02
CA ASP A 7 17.15 -3.15 7.55
C ASP A 7 17.88 -2.38 6.46
N GLU A 8 18.56 -3.10 5.55
CA GLU A 8 19.21 -2.46 4.41
C GLU A 8 18.22 -1.73 3.52
N ALA A 9 17.08 -2.37 3.23
CA ALA A 9 16.03 -1.76 2.41
C ALA A 9 15.51 -0.49 3.06
N PHE A 10 15.27 -0.49 4.37
CA PHE A 10 14.84 0.72 5.08
C PHE A 10 15.88 1.82 5.02
N GLN A 11 17.14 1.50 5.19
CA GLN A 11 18.21 2.50 5.11
C GLN A 11 18.23 3.18 3.74
N MET A 12 18.10 2.39 2.67
CA MET A 12 18.05 2.93 1.32
C MET A 12 16.83 3.82 1.10
N LEU A 13 15.67 3.36 1.55
CA LEU A 13 14.42 4.11 1.41
C LEU A 13 14.44 5.40 2.22
N GLU A 14 15.00 5.37 3.43
CA GLU A 14 15.13 6.56 4.26
C GLU A 14 16.02 7.62 3.61
N LYS A 15 17.11 7.19 2.97
CA LYS A 15 17.99 8.10 2.24
C LYS A 15 17.25 8.71 1.05
N ALA A 16 16.52 7.90 0.30
CA ALA A 16 15.75 8.38 -0.84
C ALA A 16 14.67 9.38 -0.38
N TYR A 17 13.99 9.07 0.73
CA TYR A 17 12.97 9.93 1.29
C TYR A 17 13.53 11.28 1.76
N ALA A 18 14.75 11.28 2.32
CA ALA A 18 15.40 12.52 2.76
C ALA A 18 15.60 13.50 1.60
N PHE A 19 15.85 12.98 0.40
CA PHE A 19 15.99 13.81 -0.81
C PHE A 19 14.68 14.15 -1.49
N ARG A 20 13.69 13.24 -1.44
CA ARG A 20 12.45 13.35 -2.19
C ARG A 20 11.24 13.03 -1.31
N ASN A 21 11.08 13.81 -0.26
CA ASN A 21 10.04 13.56 0.74
C ASN A 21 8.61 13.76 0.22
N ASN A 22 8.45 14.28 -0.99
CA ASN A 22 7.13 14.42 -1.62
C ASN A 22 6.96 13.48 -2.82
N ASP A 23 7.89 12.54 -3.03
CA ASP A 23 7.79 11.57 -4.11
C ASP A 23 6.85 10.43 -3.65
N PRO A 24 5.64 10.32 -4.24
CA PRO A 24 4.67 9.33 -3.77
C PRO A 24 5.12 7.89 -3.98
N TYR A 25 5.96 7.62 -4.98
CA TYR A 25 6.48 6.27 -5.20
C TYR A 25 7.44 5.85 -4.10
N ILE A 26 8.28 6.76 -3.63
CA ILE A 26 9.18 6.49 -2.50
C ILE A 26 8.38 6.31 -1.22
N ILE A 27 7.39 7.18 -0.99
CA ILE A 27 6.52 7.11 0.18
C ILE A 27 5.77 5.78 0.20
N ASP A 28 5.22 5.37 -0.94
CA ASP A 28 4.53 4.08 -1.07
C ASP A 28 5.48 2.93 -0.77
N SER A 29 6.71 2.98 -1.28
CA SER A 29 7.70 1.93 -1.06
C SER A 29 8.06 1.78 0.42
N ILE A 30 8.23 2.88 1.13
CA ILE A 30 8.50 2.85 2.58
C ILE A 30 7.31 2.23 3.32
N GLY A 31 6.11 2.69 3.00
CA GLY A 31 4.89 2.16 3.64
C GLY A 31 4.73 0.68 3.39
N TRP A 32 4.99 0.22 2.16
CA TRP A 32 4.89 -1.20 1.84
C TRP A 32 5.95 -2.03 2.55
N ALA A 33 7.16 -1.49 2.72
CA ALA A 33 8.21 -2.16 3.50
C ALA A 33 7.77 -2.36 4.95
N TYR A 34 7.13 -1.35 5.56
CA TYR A 34 6.56 -1.52 6.90
C TYR A 34 5.45 -2.58 6.92
N TYR A 35 4.62 -2.60 5.90
CA TYR A 35 3.57 -3.61 5.78
C TYR A 35 4.16 -5.03 5.77
N LEU A 36 5.25 -5.23 5.04
CA LEU A 36 5.87 -6.55 4.91
C LEU A 36 6.47 -7.06 6.22
N ILE A 37 6.81 -6.17 7.14
CA ILE A 37 7.28 -6.56 8.49
C ILE A 37 6.17 -6.46 9.54
N ASP A 38 4.93 -6.41 9.09
CA ASP A 38 3.74 -6.39 9.94
C ASP A 38 3.61 -5.15 10.82
N ASN A 39 4.29 -4.06 10.48
CA ASN A 39 4.14 -2.78 11.17
C ASN A 39 3.07 -1.94 10.45
N TYR A 40 1.81 -2.33 10.65
CA TYR A 40 0.68 -1.75 9.91
C TYR A 40 0.39 -0.31 10.30
N VAL A 41 0.66 0.06 11.55
CA VAL A 41 0.43 1.43 12.02
C VAL A 41 1.34 2.42 11.27
N GLU A 42 2.62 2.09 11.15
CA GLU A 42 3.55 2.94 10.39
C GLU A 42 3.26 2.87 8.90
N ALA A 43 2.95 1.69 8.38
CA ALA A 43 2.58 1.53 6.97
C ALA A 43 1.41 2.45 6.60
N GLU A 44 0.41 2.56 7.46
CA GLU A 44 -0.77 3.38 7.21
C GLU A 44 -0.42 4.86 7.07
N LYS A 45 0.50 5.36 7.90
CA LYS A 45 0.92 6.77 7.82
C LYS A 45 1.50 7.12 6.45
N TYR A 46 2.37 6.25 5.94
CA TYR A 46 3.00 6.49 4.64
C TYR A 46 2.03 6.31 3.48
N LEU A 47 1.21 5.26 3.51
CA LEU A 47 0.27 5.02 2.42
C LEU A 47 -0.84 6.07 2.37
N LYS A 48 -1.26 6.57 3.53
CA LYS A 48 -2.21 7.68 3.56
C LYS A 48 -1.65 8.90 2.83
N ARG A 49 -0.38 9.21 3.07
CA ARG A 49 0.29 10.31 2.39
C ARG A 49 0.40 10.04 0.89
N ALA A 50 0.79 8.81 0.53
CA ALA A 50 0.93 8.44 -0.88
C ALA A 50 -0.40 8.57 -1.64
N VAL A 51 -1.50 8.12 -1.04
CA VAL A 51 -2.81 8.19 -1.69
C VAL A 51 -3.31 9.63 -1.78
N GLU A 52 -2.95 10.48 -0.83
CA GLU A 52 -3.25 11.91 -0.92
C GLU A 52 -2.54 12.58 -2.10
N LEU A 53 -1.31 12.14 -2.37
CA LEU A 53 -0.50 12.68 -3.48
C LEU A 53 -0.88 12.06 -4.83
N MET A 54 -1.31 10.80 -4.83
CA MET A 54 -1.70 10.08 -6.04
C MET A 54 -3.02 9.34 -5.84
N PRO A 55 -4.14 10.08 -5.77
CA PRO A 55 -5.45 9.48 -5.45
C PRO A 55 -5.98 8.54 -6.52
N GLU A 56 -5.44 8.60 -7.75
CA GLU A 56 -5.91 7.76 -8.85
C GLU A 56 -4.91 6.69 -9.26
N ASP A 57 -3.89 6.43 -8.44
CA ASP A 57 -2.92 5.39 -8.74
C ASP A 57 -3.46 4.04 -8.25
N PRO A 58 -3.59 3.04 -9.14
CA PRO A 58 -4.14 1.74 -8.75
C PRO A 58 -3.30 1.02 -7.70
N THR A 59 -1.98 1.05 -7.82
CA THR A 59 -1.08 0.35 -6.90
C THR A 59 -1.15 0.96 -5.51
N VAL A 60 -1.13 2.28 -5.41
CA VAL A 60 -1.19 2.98 -4.11
C VAL A 60 -2.51 2.70 -3.41
N ASN A 61 -3.63 2.75 -4.14
CA ASN A 61 -4.95 2.46 -3.57
C ASN A 61 -5.05 1.00 -3.12
N ASP A 62 -4.51 0.07 -3.90
CA ASP A 62 -4.51 -1.35 -3.54
C ASP A 62 -3.69 -1.59 -2.26
N HIS A 63 -2.48 -1.04 -2.20
CA HIS A 63 -1.62 -1.15 -1.02
C HIS A 63 -2.30 -0.56 0.22
N TYR A 64 -2.92 0.59 0.08
CA TYR A 64 -3.60 1.22 1.22
C TYR A 64 -4.78 0.37 1.70
N GLY A 65 -5.54 -0.19 0.76
CA GLY A 65 -6.62 -1.11 1.11
C GLY A 65 -6.12 -2.31 1.91
N ASP A 66 -5.01 -2.92 1.48
CA ASP A 66 -4.42 -4.06 2.20
C ASP A 66 -4.04 -3.68 3.63
N ILE A 67 -3.43 -2.53 3.81
CA ILE A 67 -3.01 -2.04 5.14
C ILE A 67 -4.22 -1.79 6.03
N LEU A 68 -5.26 -1.14 5.50
CA LEU A 68 -6.48 -0.88 6.26
C LEU A 68 -7.17 -2.18 6.68
N TRP A 69 -7.16 -3.19 5.80
CA TRP A 69 -7.72 -4.50 6.14
C TRP A 69 -6.99 -5.10 7.34
N LYS A 70 -5.67 -5.07 7.35
CA LYS A 70 -4.86 -5.58 8.46
C LYS A 70 -5.10 -4.81 9.76
N LEU A 71 -5.44 -3.54 9.66
CA LEU A 71 -5.82 -2.71 10.81
C LEU A 71 -7.28 -2.91 11.25
N ASN A 72 -7.96 -3.90 10.66
CA ASN A 72 -9.36 -4.22 10.93
C ASN A 72 -10.32 -3.08 10.57
N ARG A 73 -9.95 -2.26 9.60
CA ARG A 73 -10.79 -1.18 9.04
C ARG A 73 -11.32 -1.65 7.69
N LYS A 74 -12.16 -2.67 7.72
CA LYS A 74 -12.55 -3.45 6.54
C LYS A 74 -13.42 -2.67 5.54
N ILE A 75 -14.30 -1.81 6.03
CA ILE A 75 -15.14 -0.99 5.14
C ILE A 75 -14.27 -0.01 4.37
N GLN A 76 -13.33 0.64 5.06
CA GLN A 76 -12.40 1.56 4.40
C GLN A 76 -11.48 0.84 3.42
N ALA A 77 -11.01 -0.37 3.78
CA ALA A 77 -10.20 -1.19 2.88
C ALA A 77 -10.94 -1.44 1.57
N ARG A 78 -12.20 -1.84 1.66
CA ARG A 78 -13.02 -2.09 0.47
C ARG A 78 -13.25 -0.83 -0.36
N TYR A 79 -13.37 0.31 0.30
CA TYR A 79 -13.50 1.59 -0.40
C TYR A 79 -12.28 1.84 -1.32
N PHE A 80 -11.07 1.66 -0.81
CA PHE A 80 -9.87 1.91 -1.59
C PHE A 80 -9.67 0.84 -2.67
N TRP A 81 -9.97 -0.42 -2.39
CA TRP A 81 -9.95 -1.46 -3.41
C TRP A 81 -10.96 -1.18 -4.52
N ASN A 82 -12.17 -0.73 -4.14
CA ASN A 82 -13.19 -0.40 -5.14
C ASN A 82 -12.73 0.75 -6.04
N ASN A 83 -12.00 1.72 -5.51
CA ASN A 83 -11.46 2.81 -6.32
C ASN A 83 -10.62 2.29 -7.48
N VAL A 84 -9.82 1.24 -7.23
CA VAL A 84 -8.98 0.63 -8.28
C VAL A 84 -9.84 0.15 -9.46
N LEU A 85 -11.02 -0.40 -9.15
CA LEU A 85 -11.93 -0.90 -10.19
C LEU A 85 -12.56 0.21 -11.02
N THR A 86 -12.57 1.43 -10.52
CA THR A 86 -13.16 2.58 -11.22
C THR A 86 -12.18 3.32 -12.11
N PHE A 87 -10.88 3.06 -11.99
CA PHE A 87 -9.87 3.75 -12.79
C PHE A 87 -9.81 3.15 -14.20
N ASP A 88 -9.86 4.02 -15.22
CA ASP A 88 -9.94 3.59 -16.61
C ASP A 88 -8.70 2.80 -17.08
N ASP A 89 -7.54 3.16 -16.59
CA ASP A 89 -6.27 2.56 -17.00
C ASP A 89 -5.81 1.43 -16.10
N THR A 90 -6.68 0.92 -15.22
CA THR A 90 -6.34 -0.24 -14.41
C THR A 90 -6.30 -1.51 -15.27
N ASP A 91 -5.19 -2.24 -15.17
CA ASP A 91 -5.00 -3.52 -15.87
C ASP A 91 -6.06 -4.54 -15.45
N GLU A 92 -6.51 -5.35 -16.41
CA GLU A 92 -7.52 -6.39 -16.15
C GLU A 92 -7.06 -7.41 -15.12
N ASP A 93 -5.77 -7.75 -15.10
CA ASP A 93 -5.23 -8.69 -14.10
C ASP A 93 -5.32 -8.10 -12.70
N ILE A 94 -5.07 -6.80 -12.56
CA ILE A 94 -5.22 -6.10 -11.29
C ILE A 94 -6.69 -6.10 -10.87
N LYS A 95 -7.60 -5.81 -11.81
CA LYS A 95 -9.04 -5.81 -11.51
C LYS A 95 -9.50 -7.16 -11.00
N LYS A 96 -9.02 -8.27 -11.59
CA LYS A 96 -9.36 -9.62 -11.12
C LYS A 96 -8.93 -9.85 -9.68
N LYS A 97 -7.70 -9.46 -9.36
CA LYS A 97 -7.18 -9.59 -7.98
C LYS A 97 -8.00 -8.76 -7.00
N ILE A 98 -8.36 -7.54 -7.39
CA ILE A 98 -9.15 -6.65 -6.54
C ILE A 98 -10.55 -7.22 -6.31
N ASN A 99 -11.19 -7.78 -7.35
CA ASN A 99 -12.50 -8.40 -7.20
C ASN A 99 -12.48 -9.54 -6.18
N ILE A 100 -11.41 -10.34 -6.18
CA ILE A 100 -11.25 -11.41 -5.19
C ILE A 100 -11.15 -10.81 -3.78
N LYS A 101 -10.35 -9.77 -3.61
CA LYS A 101 -10.20 -9.09 -2.31
C LYS A 101 -11.52 -8.49 -1.83
N MET A 102 -12.31 -7.93 -2.75
CA MET A 102 -13.62 -7.35 -2.40
C MET A 102 -14.57 -8.38 -1.81
N ILE A 103 -14.48 -9.62 -2.27
CA ILE A 103 -15.35 -10.71 -1.82
C ILE A 103 -14.77 -11.40 -0.59
N GLU A 104 -13.51 -11.79 -0.65
CA GLU A 104 -12.89 -12.67 0.34
C GLU A 104 -12.02 -11.94 1.38
N GLY A 105 -11.65 -10.71 1.10
CA GLY A 105 -10.64 -10.02 1.89
C GLY A 105 -9.26 -10.63 1.68
N LEU A 106 -8.35 -10.35 2.60
CA LEU A 106 -7.01 -10.94 2.56
C LEU A 106 -7.04 -12.29 3.26
N LYS A 107 -6.52 -13.32 2.60
CA LYS A 107 -6.67 -14.72 3.05
C LYS A 107 -6.05 -15.01 4.42
N ASN A 108 -5.00 -14.31 4.78
CA ASN A 108 -4.27 -14.58 6.03
C ASN A 108 -4.53 -13.55 7.12
N SER A 109 -5.67 -12.91 7.07
CA SER A 109 -6.01 -11.88 8.06
C SER A 109 -7.03 -12.34 9.11
#